data_785e192b0e1e00e2bebd02ca0381a457
#
_entry.id   785e192b0e1e00e2bebd02ca0381a457
#
_cell.length_a   1.000
_cell.length_b   1.000
_cell.length_c   1.000
_cell.angle_alpha   90.00
_cell.angle_beta   90.00
_cell.angle_gamma   90.00
#
_symmetry.space_group_name_H-M   'P 1'
#
loop_
_entity.id
_entity.type
_entity.pdbx_description
1 polymer ?
#
loop_
_entity_poly.entity_id
_entity_poly.type
_entity_poly.pdbx_seq_one_letter_code
_entity_poly.pdbx_strand_id
1 'polypeptide(L)'
;MAKVLYFNIDDTLDYENELLKEWGIDDLELIEIKDPDHTKDFAGCVRDSGADGLVVEYEQVTSEVMDTAPNLKIVSLQSIGYNSVDIPAATERGICVTNIPGFCAEEVALHTIGFLIDLVRKITFYDKTVRAGKWDPLLGYKTYRITG
;
A
#
# COMPACT_ATOMS: atom_id res chain seq x y z
N MET A 1 -19.43 -13.24 16.41
CA MET A 1 -18.00 -13.23 16.12
C MET A 1 -17.79 -12.22 15.01
N ALA A 2 -17.01 -11.19 15.27
CA ALA A 2 -16.70 -10.18 14.26
C ALA A 2 -15.76 -10.77 13.20
N LYS A 3 -15.82 -10.24 11.97
CA LYS A 3 -15.04 -10.75 10.84
C LYS A 3 -14.25 -9.62 10.21
N VAL A 4 -12.98 -9.86 9.94
CA VAL A 4 -12.12 -8.94 9.20
C VAL A 4 -11.63 -9.62 7.94
N LEU A 5 -11.95 -9.03 6.80
CA LEU A 5 -11.47 -9.47 5.50
C LEU A 5 -10.16 -8.76 5.17
N TYR A 6 -9.10 -9.52 4.98
CA TYR A 6 -7.85 -9.11 4.36
C TYR A 6 -7.88 -9.48 2.89
N PHE A 7 -7.96 -8.49 2.04
CA PHE A 7 -8.07 -8.73 0.59
C PHE A 7 -6.78 -8.32 -0.12
N ASN A 8 -6.20 -9.31 -0.81
CA ASN A 8 -5.05 -9.15 -1.71
C ASN A 8 -3.83 -8.46 -1.06
N ILE A 9 -3.60 -8.74 0.21
CA ILE A 9 -2.38 -8.31 0.90
C ILE A 9 -1.23 -9.27 0.56
N ASP A 10 0.00 -8.76 0.48
CA ASP A 10 1.18 -9.56 0.05
C ASP A 10 1.66 -10.56 1.10
N ASP A 11 1.38 -10.32 2.37
CA ASP A 11 1.81 -11.16 3.50
C ASP A 11 0.79 -12.24 3.87
N THR A 12 1.16 -13.10 4.83
CA THR A 12 0.26 -14.07 5.47
C THR A 12 -0.35 -13.48 6.73
N LEU A 13 -1.42 -14.07 7.25
CA LEU A 13 -2.05 -13.68 8.53
C LEU A 13 -1.45 -14.37 9.76
N ASP A 14 -0.24 -14.92 9.65
CA ASP A 14 0.38 -15.65 10.75
C ASP A 14 0.66 -14.74 11.94
N TYR A 15 1.18 -13.54 11.70
CA TYR A 15 1.47 -12.55 12.72
C TYR A 15 0.20 -12.05 13.42
N GLU A 16 -0.84 -11.71 12.68
CA GLU A 16 -2.13 -11.27 13.22
C GLU A 16 -2.78 -12.38 14.06
N ASN A 17 -2.72 -13.62 13.59
CA ASN A 17 -3.24 -14.77 14.32
C ASN A 17 -2.44 -15.03 15.63
N GLU A 18 -1.14 -14.81 15.63
CA GLU A 18 -0.32 -14.88 16.85
C GLU A 18 -0.70 -13.78 17.85
N LEU A 19 -0.86 -12.54 17.39
CA LEU A 19 -1.31 -11.42 18.22
C LEU A 19 -2.69 -11.65 18.85
N LEU A 20 -3.65 -12.16 18.08
CA LEU A 20 -4.98 -12.48 18.60
C LEU A 20 -4.90 -13.49 19.74
N LYS A 21 -4.07 -14.53 19.61
CA LYS A 21 -3.83 -15.51 20.67
C LYS A 21 -3.15 -14.90 21.89
N GLU A 22 -2.12 -14.07 21.67
CA GLU A 22 -1.39 -13.40 22.77
C GLU A 22 -2.32 -12.49 23.58
N TRP A 23 -3.21 -11.77 22.90
CA TRP A 23 -4.15 -10.84 23.53
C TRP A 23 -5.44 -11.49 24.02
N GLY A 24 -5.62 -12.80 23.78
CA GLY A 24 -6.81 -13.53 24.22
C GLY A 24 -8.08 -13.08 23.51
N ILE A 25 -7.98 -12.71 22.24
CA ILE A 25 -9.11 -12.29 21.39
C ILE A 25 -9.64 -13.51 20.65
N ASP A 26 -10.75 -14.09 21.14
CA ASP A 26 -11.34 -15.32 20.60
C ASP A 26 -12.61 -15.06 19.76
N ASP A 27 -13.10 -13.83 19.72
CA ASP A 27 -14.36 -13.44 19.06
C ASP A 27 -14.15 -12.72 17.73
N LEU A 28 -12.95 -12.77 17.16
CA LEU A 28 -12.57 -12.21 15.87
C LEU A 28 -12.11 -13.30 14.90
N GLU A 29 -12.71 -13.33 13.71
CA GLU A 29 -12.31 -14.19 12.58
C GLU A 29 -11.57 -13.37 11.54
N LEU A 30 -10.36 -13.79 11.15
CA LEU A 30 -9.62 -13.23 10.05
C LEU A 30 -9.86 -14.06 8.79
N ILE A 31 -10.29 -13.42 7.72
CA ILE A 31 -10.56 -14.02 6.42
C ILE A 31 -9.52 -13.50 5.44
N GLU A 32 -8.79 -14.38 4.79
CA GLU A 32 -7.81 -14.00 3.76
C GLU A 32 -8.34 -14.35 2.37
N ILE A 33 -8.28 -13.39 1.45
CA ILE A 33 -8.55 -13.62 0.02
C ILE A 33 -7.36 -13.05 -0.78
N LYS A 34 -6.64 -13.91 -1.48
CA LYS A 34 -5.57 -13.54 -2.41
C LYS A 34 -6.12 -13.38 -3.83
N ASP A 35 -5.70 -12.33 -4.51
CA ASP A 35 -6.05 -12.04 -5.91
C ASP A 35 -4.86 -11.40 -6.66
N PRO A 36 -3.73 -12.11 -6.77
CA PRO A 36 -2.51 -11.57 -7.38
C PRO A 36 -2.67 -11.20 -8.86
N ASP A 37 -3.63 -11.80 -9.54
CA ASP A 37 -3.92 -11.53 -10.95
C ASP A 37 -5.01 -10.46 -11.14
N HIS A 38 -5.57 -9.90 -10.07
CA HIS A 38 -6.66 -8.91 -10.06
C HIS A 38 -7.87 -9.34 -10.93
N THR A 39 -8.28 -10.60 -10.78
CA THR A 39 -9.36 -11.21 -11.58
C THR A 39 -10.66 -11.39 -10.81
N LYS A 40 -10.63 -11.28 -9.49
CA LYS A 40 -11.82 -11.50 -8.65
C LYS A 40 -12.72 -10.27 -8.63
N ASP A 41 -14.00 -10.54 -8.47
CA ASP A 41 -14.98 -9.52 -8.13
C ASP A 41 -14.77 -9.07 -6.67
N PHE A 42 -14.05 -7.98 -6.47
CA PHE A 42 -13.76 -7.46 -5.14
C PHE A 42 -15.04 -7.17 -4.35
N ALA A 43 -16.03 -6.50 -4.95
CA ALA A 43 -17.29 -6.19 -4.29
C ALA A 43 -18.05 -7.45 -3.89
N GLY A 44 -18.04 -8.47 -4.77
CA GLY A 44 -18.59 -9.78 -4.46
C GLY A 44 -17.86 -10.48 -3.31
N CYS A 45 -16.54 -10.43 -3.28
CA CYS A 45 -15.76 -10.99 -2.17
C CYS A 45 -16.06 -10.29 -0.83
N VAL A 46 -16.18 -8.97 -0.83
CA VAL A 46 -16.55 -8.18 0.36
C VAL A 46 -17.95 -8.58 0.84
N ARG A 47 -18.92 -8.64 -0.07
CA ARG A 47 -20.30 -9.06 0.25
C ARG A 47 -20.34 -10.46 0.85
N ASP A 48 -19.70 -11.43 0.19
CA ASP A 48 -19.81 -12.85 0.54
C ASP A 48 -19.04 -13.20 1.82
N SER A 49 -18.03 -12.40 2.18
CA SER A 49 -17.32 -12.50 3.47
C SER A 49 -18.20 -12.15 4.67
N GLY A 50 -19.16 -11.23 4.48
CA GLY A 50 -19.97 -10.67 5.57
C GLY A 50 -19.13 -9.94 6.61
N ALA A 51 -18.00 -9.34 6.20
CA ALA A 51 -17.03 -8.73 7.09
C ALA A 51 -17.55 -7.46 7.79
N ASP A 52 -17.16 -7.31 9.06
CA ASP A 52 -17.31 -6.08 9.85
C ASP A 52 -16.14 -5.11 9.64
N GLY A 53 -14.98 -5.64 9.25
CA GLY A 53 -13.76 -4.89 8.94
C GLY A 53 -13.15 -5.32 7.62
N LEU A 54 -12.51 -4.39 6.93
CA LEU A 54 -11.83 -4.62 5.66
C LEU A 54 -10.40 -4.07 5.73
N VAL A 55 -9.42 -4.90 5.39
CA VAL A 55 -8.02 -4.51 5.23
C VAL A 55 -7.65 -4.64 3.76
N VAL A 56 -7.19 -3.53 3.17
CA VAL A 56 -6.83 -3.43 1.74
C VAL A 56 -5.61 -2.55 1.55
N GLU A 57 -4.98 -2.64 0.39
CA GLU A 57 -3.86 -1.78 0.01
C GLU A 57 -4.19 -0.92 -1.22
N TYR A 58 -4.59 -1.53 -2.33
CA TYR A 58 -4.77 -0.84 -3.62
C TYR A 58 -6.22 -0.85 -4.14
N GLU A 59 -7.09 -1.65 -3.57
CA GLU A 59 -8.46 -1.83 -4.02
C GLU A 59 -9.29 -0.55 -3.84
N GLN A 60 -10.19 -0.31 -4.81
CA GLN A 60 -11.09 0.82 -4.77
C GLN A 60 -12.30 0.53 -3.88
N VAL A 61 -12.36 1.13 -2.70
CA VAL A 61 -13.49 1.01 -1.77
C VAL A 61 -14.47 2.14 -2.04
N THR A 62 -15.29 1.95 -3.05
CA THR A 62 -16.31 2.91 -3.50
C THR A 62 -17.58 2.80 -2.65
N SER A 63 -18.53 3.75 -2.85
CA SER A 63 -19.86 3.69 -2.23
C SER A 63 -20.57 2.38 -2.56
N GLU A 64 -20.47 1.88 -3.80
CA GLU A 64 -21.09 0.62 -4.22
C GLU A 64 -20.49 -0.58 -3.48
N VAL A 65 -19.17 -0.61 -3.24
CA VAL A 65 -18.53 -1.66 -2.43
C VAL A 65 -19.04 -1.62 -0.99
N MET A 66 -19.12 -0.44 -0.39
CA MET A 66 -19.65 -0.27 0.98
C MET A 66 -21.12 -0.73 1.09
N ASP A 67 -21.94 -0.48 0.06
CA ASP A 67 -23.34 -0.90 0.02
C ASP A 67 -23.49 -2.42 -0.04
N THR A 68 -22.49 -3.17 -0.51
CA THR A 68 -22.52 -4.63 -0.48
C THR A 68 -22.24 -5.22 0.90
N ALA A 69 -21.70 -4.42 1.84
CA ALA A 69 -21.25 -4.85 3.16
C ALA A 69 -21.98 -4.09 4.29
N PRO A 70 -23.26 -4.37 4.57
CA PRO A 70 -24.07 -3.61 5.53
C PRO A 70 -23.56 -3.67 6.97
N ASN A 71 -22.68 -4.62 7.29
CA ASN A 71 -22.07 -4.76 8.60
C ASN A 71 -20.70 -4.04 8.72
N LEU A 72 -20.18 -3.47 7.63
CA LEU A 72 -18.86 -2.87 7.60
C LEU A 72 -18.76 -1.66 8.52
N LYS A 73 -17.82 -1.67 9.44
CA LYS A 73 -17.59 -0.64 10.45
C LYS A 73 -16.25 0.06 10.28
N ILE A 74 -15.29 -0.62 9.67
CA ILE A 74 -13.93 -0.10 9.51
C ILE A 74 -13.30 -0.56 8.21
N VAL A 75 -12.61 0.36 7.54
CA VAL A 75 -11.69 0.10 6.43
C VAL A 75 -10.29 0.52 6.88
N SER A 76 -9.35 -0.40 6.91
CA SER A 76 -7.96 -0.17 7.25
C SER A 76 -7.09 -0.30 6.01
N LEU A 77 -6.37 0.78 5.69
CA LEU A 77 -5.46 0.81 4.53
C LEU A 77 -4.05 0.47 4.97
N GLN A 78 -3.43 -0.50 4.30
CA GLN A 78 -2.00 -0.81 4.45
C GLN A 78 -1.14 0.14 3.59
N SER A 79 -1.52 1.40 3.53
CA SER A 79 -0.84 2.43 2.74
C SER A 79 -0.90 3.78 3.44
N ILE A 80 -0.03 4.71 3.01
CA ILE A 80 -0.07 6.12 3.45
C ILE A 80 -1.23 6.84 2.75
N GLY A 81 -1.39 6.60 1.46
CA GLY A 81 -2.48 7.18 0.66
C GLY A 81 -3.83 6.56 0.99
N TYR A 82 -4.88 7.36 0.92
CA TYR A 82 -6.26 6.93 1.12
C TYR A 82 -7.18 7.30 -0.05
N ASN A 83 -6.60 7.63 -1.20
CA ASN A 83 -7.36 8.05 -2.39
C ASN A 83 -8.22 6.92 -3.00
N SER A 84 -7.95 5.67 -2.62
CA SER A 84 -8.73 4.51 -3.02
C SER A 84 -10.05 4.34 -2.27
N VAL A 85 -10.30 5.15 -1.23
CA VAL A 85 -11.53 5.06 -0.42
C VAL A 85 -12.38 6.30 -0.63
N ASP A 86 -13.66 6.11 -0.87
CA ASP A 86 -14.66 7.17 -0.89
C ASP A 86 -14.97 7.63 0.56
N ILE A 87 -14.18 8.59 1.06
CA ILE A 87 -14.29 9.11 2.43
C ILE A 87 -15.66 9.73 2.71
N PRO A 88 -16.26 10.57 1.83
CA PRO A 88 -17.63 11.04 2.01
C PRO A 88 -18.64 9.91 2.22
N ALA A 89 -18.60 8.89 1.34
CA ALA A 89 -19.51 7.74 1.44
C ALA A 89 -19.30 6.93 2.72
N ALA A 90 -18.05 6.75 3.17
CA ALA A 90 -17.73 6.09 4.44
C ALA A 90 -18.29 6.88 5.64
N THR A 91 -18.13 8.20 5.62
CA THR A 91 -18.64 9.09 6.68
C THR A 91 -20.16 9.03 6.80
N GLU A 92 -20.88 9.07 5.68
CA GLU A 92 -22.35 8.94 5.66
C GLU A 92 -22.85 7.62 6.24
N ARG A 93 -22.07 6.55 6.11
CA ARG A 93 -22.37 5.20 6.61
C ARG A 93 -21.83 4.93 8.01
N GLY A 94 -21.11 5.90 8.62
CA GLY A 94 -20.46 5.73 9.92
C GLY A 94 -19.31 4.72 9.91
N ILE A 95 -18.69 4.50 8.74
CA ILE A 95 -17.54 3.60 8.57
C ILE A 95 -16.27 4.37 8.92
N CYS A 96 -15.49 3.86 9.89
CA CYS A 96 -14.17 4.37 10.19
C CYS A 96 -13.19 4.04 9.06
N VAL A 97 -12.32 5.00 8.69
CA VAL A 97 -11.22 4.75 7.74
C VAL A 97 -9.90 5.06 8.43
N THR A 98 -8.97 4.13 8.36
CA THR A 98 -7.62 4.27 8.93
C THR A 98 -6.56 4.03 7.86
N ASN A 99 -5.39 4.63 8.03
CA ASN A 99 -4.22 4.44 7.19
C ASN A 99 -2.95 4.40 8.07
N ILE A 100 -1.78 4.20 7.46
CA ILE A 100 -0.48 4.15 8.15
C ILE A 100 0.39 5.37 7.79
N PRO A 101 0.09 6.57 8.34
CA PRO A 101 0.80 7.79 7.99
C PRO A 101 2.28 7.71 8.40
N GLY A 102 3.18 8.15 7.51
CA GLY A 102 4.61 8.22 7.79
C GLY A 102 5.39 6.92 7.70
N PHE A 103 4.76 5.81 7.37
CA PHE A 103 5.36 4.47 7.33
C PHE A 103 6.71 4.42 6.57
N CYS A 104 6.79 4.97 5.36
CA CYS A 104 8.00 4.92 4.52
C CYS A 104 8.56 6.31 4.18
N ALA A 105 8.40 7.28 5.08
CA ALA A 105 8.84 8.66 4.83
C ALA A 105 10.36 8.78 4.64
N GLU A 106 11.16 8.05 5.42
CA GLU A 106 12.62 8.04 5.31
C GLU A 106 13.07 7.40 4.00
N GLU A 107 12.50 6.25 3.62
CA GLU A 107 12.83 5.54 2.39
C GLU A 107 12.54 6.40 1.16
N VAL A 108 11.38 7.04 1.12
CA VAL A 108 11.00 7.95 0.03
C VAL A 108 11.92 9.16 -0.03
N ALA A 109 12.26 9.75 1.12
CA ALA A 109 13.18 10.89 1.19
C ALA A 109 14.59 10.52 0.69
N LEU A 110 15.14 9.38 1.17
CA LEU A 110 16.45 8.88 0.76
C LEU A 110 16.48 8.54 -0.74
N HIS A 111 15.44 7.92 -1.26
CA HIS A 111 15.32 7.60 -2.67
C HIS A 111 15.26 8.86 -3.54
N THR A 112 14.52 9.88 -3.10
CA THR A 112 14.44 11.19 -3.76
C THR A 112 15.79 11.88 -3.81
N ILE A 113 16.53 11.86 -2.69
CA ILE A 113 17.91 12.41 -2.63
C ILE A 113 18.84 11.61 -3.55
N GLY A 114 18.70 10.29 -3.58
CA GLY A 114 19.46 9.41 -4.49
C GLY A 114 19.27 9.78 -5.95
N PHE A 115 18.03 9.98 -6.39
CA PHE A 115 17.72 10.43 -7.74
C PHE A 115 18.28 11.85 -8.02
N LEU A 116 18.17 12.77 -7.07
CA LEU A 116 18.72 14.09 -7.22
C LEU A 116 20.24 14.04 -7.46
N ILE A 117 20.94 13.24 -6.65
CA ILE A 117 22.40 13.06 -6.79
C ILE A 117 22.73 12.41 -8.13
N ASP A 118 22.01 11.35 -8.52
CA ASP A 118 22.23 10.69 -9.81
C ASP A 118 22.03 11.65 -10.99
N LEU A 119 20.96 12.43 -10.99
CA LEU A 119 20.67 13.41 -12.03
C LEU A 119 21.75 14.49 -12.14
N VAL A 120 22.21 15.02 -11.02
CA VAL A 120 23.22 16.10 -10.98
C VAL A 120 24.61 15.58 -11.32
N ARG A 121 24.97 14.40 -10.84
CA ARG A 121 26.30 13.80 -11.00
C ARG A 121 26.42 12.81 -12.16
N LYS A 122 25.27 12.41 -12.77
CA LYS A 122 25.23 11.47 -13.88
C LYS A 122 25.81 10.08 -13.55
N ILE A 123 25.58 9.60 -12.33
CA ILE A 123 26.21 8.36 -11.84
C ILE A 123 25.82 7.17 -12.71
N THR A 124 24.53 6.96 -12.93
CA THR A 124 24.02 5.86 -13.78
C THR A 124 24.52 5.98 -15.23
N PHE A 125 24.60 7.18 -15.75
CA PHE A 125 25.13 7.42 -17.10
C PHE A 125 26.61 6.96 -17.20
N TYR A 126 27.46 7.38 -16.27
CA TYR A 126 28.87 7.04 -16.28
C TYR A 126 29.10 5.54 -15.95
N ASP A 127 28.32 4.95 -15.06
CA ASP A 127 28.38 3.50 -14.80
C ASP A 127 28.14 2.70 -16.09
N LYS A 128 27.04 2.99 -16.82
CA LYS A 128 26.75 2.35 -18.11
C LYS A 128 27.86 2.56 -19.13
N THR A 129 28.45 3.76 -19.18
CA THR A 129 29.51 4.12 -20.12
C THR A 129 30.79 3.32 -19.85
N VAL A 130 31.19 3.25 -18.58
CA VAL A 130 32.39 2.50 -18.16
C VAL A 130 32.19 0.99 -18.40
N ARG A 131 31.05 0.43 -18.07
CA ARG A 131 30.72 -0.97 -18.36
C ARG A 131 30.73 -1.30 -19.84
N ALA A 132 30.43 -0.32 -20.69
CA ALA A 132 30.55 -0.43 -22.16
C ALA A 132 31.99 -0.22 -22.66
N GLY A 133 33.01 -0.19 -21.78
CA GLY A 133 34.43 -0.03 -22.12
C GLY A 133 34.83 1.37 -22.55
N LYS A 134 34.01 2.39 -22.25
CA LYS A 134 34.29 3.78 -22.59
C LYS A 134 34.69 4.55 -21.35
N TRP A 135 35.91 5.07 -21.36
CA TRP A 135 36.43 5.91 -20.28
C TRP A 135 36.74 7.31 -20.83
N ASP A 136 35.80 8.22 -20.71
CA ASP A 136 35.97 9.62 -21.08
C ASP A 136 35.08 10.49 -20.17
N PRO A 137 35.65 11.32 -19.30
CA PRO A 137 34.90 12.18 -18.39
C PRO A 137 34.14 13.31 -19.11
N LEU A 138 34.45 13.55 -20.39
CA LEU A 138 33.76 14.53 -21.24
C LEU A 138 32.62 13.93 -22.05
N LEU A 139 32.45 12.59 -22.01
CA LEU A 139 31.32 11.92 -22.65
C LEU A 139 30.02 12.38 -22.01
N GLY A 140 29.26 13.11 -22.73
CA GLY A 140 27.91 13.42 -22.37
C GLY A 140 27.69 14.78 -21.76
N TYR A 141 26.76 14.85 -20.85
CA TYR A 141 26.12 16.07 -20.44
C TYR A 141 26.92 16.85 -19.42
N LYS A 142 26.70 18.16 -19.42
CA LYS A 142 27.19 19.03 -18.37
C LYS A 142 26.73 18.53 -16.99
N THR A 143 27.68 18.31 -16.10
CA THR A 143 27.42 18.07 -14.69
C THR A 143 27.36 19.40 -13.93
N TYR A 144 26.55 19.45 -12.88
CA TYR A 144 26.37 20.66 -12.09
C TYR A 144 26.92 20.46 -10.68
N ARG A 145 27.35 21.55 -10.06
CA ARG A 145 27.60 21.58 -8.63
C ARG A 145 26.28 21.83 -7.90
N ILE A 146 26.09 21.19 -6.75
CA ILE A 146 24.89 21.41 -5.93
C ILE A 146 24.98 22.76 -5.20
N THR A 147 26.17 23.24 -4.93
CA THR A 147 26.45 24.47 -4.18
C THR A 147 26.78 25.64 -5.11
N GLY A 148 26.00 25.93 -6.09
CA GLY A 148 26.10 27.14 -6.90
C GLY A 148 27.36 27.25 -7.76
#